data_f99e07b8bbc84031db5e53d01a15d545
#
_entry.id   f99e07b8bbc84031db5e53d01a15d545
#
_cell.length_a   1.000
_cell.length_b   1.000
_cell.length_c   1.000
_cell.angle_alpha   90.00
_cell.angle_beta   90.00
_cell.angle_gamma   90.00
#
_symmetry.space_group_name_H-M   'P 1'
#
loop_
_entity.id
_entity.type
_entity.pdbx_description
1 polymer ?
#
loop_
_entity_poly.entity_id
_entity_poly.type
_entity_poly.pdbx_seq_one_letter_code
_entity_poly.pdbx_strand_id
1 'polypeptide(L)'
;MSKQRLRIIDANLNRAGEGLHLLEDIARLILNDAELTRQLKTIRHEILRGDWSFNQQLIQARNSESDVGIDIEAPGEEKERELPIMVVANARRVQESLRILEELAKMPGTTPELESEKFKQARFALYTIEQRLLAKLSRQDKTKRLTGLYAIIDSQALNRRNHIEVAKQ
;
A
#
# COMPACT_ATOMS: atom_id res chain seq x y z
N MET A 1 8.08 18.66 -22.21
CA MET A 1 6.82 17.95 -21.87
C MET A 1 5.66 18.94 -21.83
N SER A 2 4.41 18.55 -22.19
CA SER A 2 3.27 19.48 -22.10
C SER A 2 2.84 19.72 -20.66
N LYS A 3 2.25 20.90 -20.38
CA LYS A 3 1.74 21.26 -19.04
C LYS A 3 0.70 20.22 -18.53
N GLN A 4 -0.17 19.75 -19.43
CA GLN A 4 -1.19 18.75 -19.09
C GLN A 4 -0.58 17.42 -18.67
N ARG A 5 0.47 16.96 -19.37
CA ARG A 5 1.19 15.73 -19.00
C ARG A 5 1.86 15.86 -17.64
N LEU A 6 2.51 16.99 -17.37
CA LEU A 6 3.11 17.27 -16.06
C LEU A 6 2.06 17.23 -14.93
N ARG A 7 0.85 17.77 -15.15
CA ARG A 7 -0.26 17.69 -14.18
C ARG A 7 -0.67 16.25 -13.88
N ILE A 8 -0.79 15.40 -14.91
CA ILE A 8 -1.15 13.99 -14.71
C ILE A 8 -0.04 13.26 -13.93
N ILE A 9 1.22 13.54 -14.25
CA ILE A 9 2.37 12.95 -13.53
C ILE A 9 2.37 13.40 -12.08
N ASP A 10 2.27 14.70 -11.80
CA ASP A 10 2.23 15.26 -10.44
C ASP A 10 1.11 14.64 -9.61
N ALA A 11 -0.11 14.58 -10.14
CA ALA A 11 -1.25 14.00 -9.46
C ALA A 11 -1.03 12.51 -9.10
N ASN A 12 -0.43 11.72 -10.00
CA ASN A 12 -0.20 10.30 -9.76
C ASN A 12 1.00 10.05 -8.83
N LEU A 13 2.06 10.88 -8.88
CA LEU A 13 3.15 10.83 -7.91
C LEU A 13 2.65 11.13 -6.49
N ASN A 14 1.80 12.15 -6.34
CA ASN A 14 1.21 12.50 -5.04
C ASN A 14 0.32 11.36 -4.51
N ARG A 15 -0.60 10.82 -5.31
CA ARG A 15 -1.46 9.70 -4.93
C ARG A 15 -0.66 8.45 -4.53
N ALA A 16 0.40 8.14 -5.29
CA ALA A 16 1.30 7.03 -4.96
C ALA A 16 2.03 7.28 -3.65
N GLY A 17 2.55 8.49 -3.45
CA GLY A 17 3.25 8.90 -2.24
C GLY A 17 2.37 8.82 -0.99
N GLU A 18 1.17 9.35 -1.05
CA GLU A 18 0.17 9.35 0.04
C GLU A 18 -0.23 7.91 0.41
N GLY A 19 -0.57 7.09 -0.58
CA GLY A 19 -0.96 5.71 -0.33
C GLY A 19 0.18 4.87 0.25
N LEU A 20 1.41 5.02 -0.27
CA LEU A 20 2.60 4.35 0.28
C LEU A 20 2.91 4.80 1.71
N HIS A 21 2.74 6.08 2.03
CA HIS A 21 2.97 6.60 3.37
C HIS A 21 1.98 6.00 4.37
N LEU A 22 0.71 5.92 4.03
CA LEU A 22 -0.29 5.26 4.86
C LEU A 22 0.04 3.78 5.10
N LEU A 23 0.41 3.04 4.06
CA LEU A 23 0.81 1.63 4.19
C LEU A 23 2.07 1.47 5.04
N GLU A 24 3.05 2.39 4.91
CA GLU A 24 4.25 2.46 5.75
C GLU A 24 3.89 2.66 7.22
N ASP A 25 2.98 3.58 7.54
CA ASP A 25 2.54 3.84 8.90
C ASP A 25 1.78 2.64 9.50
N ILE A 26 0.96 1.95 8.73
CA ILE A 26 0.31 0.71 9.17
C ILE A 26 1.36 -0.37 9.49
N ALA A 27 2.35 -0.57 8.61
CA ALA A 27 3.42 -1.53 8.84
C ALA A 27 4.24 -1.18 10.09
N ARG A 28 4.54 0.10 10.29
CA ARG A 28 5.37 0.61 11.38
C ARG A 28 4.65 0.66 12.72
N LEU A 29 3.47 1.29 12.75
CA LEU A 29 2.81 1.68 14.00
C LEU A 29 1.78 0.65 14.47
N ILE A 30 1.17 -0.10 13.55
CA ILE A 30 0.14 -1.09 13.88
C ILE A 30 0.73 -2.50 13.92
N LEU A 31 1.50 -2.88 12.88
CA LEU A 31 2.08 -4.21 12.77
C LEU A 31 3.44 -4.34 13.48
N ASN A 32 4.10 -3.22 13.78
CA ASN A 32 5.47 -3.17 14.32
C ASN A 32 6.46 -4.01 13.49
N ASP A 33 6.34 -3.95 12.16
CA ASP A 33 7.10 -4.75 11.21
C ASP A 33 8.18 -3.91 10.54
N ALA A 34 9.42 -4.03 11.01
CA ALA A 34 10.56 -3.29 10.50
C ALA A 34 10.88 -3.60 9.03
N GLU A 35 10.64 -4.84 8.59
CA GLU A 35 10.96 -5.26 7.23
C GLU A 35 9.97 -4.67 6.21
N LEU A 36 8.65 -4.78 6.47
CA LEU A 36 7.63 -4.15 5.62
C LEU A 36 7.77 -2.64 5.60
N THR A 37 8.05 -2.02 6.77
CA THR A 37 8.29 -0.58 6.88
C THR A 37 9.46 -0.15 5.99
N ARG A 38 10.58 -0.88 6.04
CA ARG A 38 11.76 -0.58 5.22
C ARG A 38 11.44 -0.69 3.72
N GLN A 39 10.77 -1.76 3.30
CA GLN A 39 10.40 -1.97 1.90
C GLN A 39 9.50 -0.84 1.38
N LEU A 40 8.44 -0.50 2.10
CA LEU A 40 7.52 0.58 1.73
C LEU A 40 8.21 1.94 1.67
N LYS A 41 9.05 2.25 2.67
CA LYS A 41 9.84 3.47 2.71
C LYS A 41 10.80 3.55 1.52
N THR A 42 11.49 2.48 1.19
CA THR A 42 12.41 2.42 0.04
C THR A 42 11.66 2.69 -1.27
N ILE A 43 10.56 1.98 -1.52
CA ILE A 43 9.72 2.20 -2.72
C ILE A 43 9.25 3.66 -2.79
N ARG A 44 8.74 4.21 -1.70
CA ARG A 44 8.25 5.59 -1.66
C ARG A 44 9.36 6.59 -1.98
N HIS A 45 10.53 6.44 -1.38
CA HIS A 45 11.68 7.32 -1.65
C HIS A 45 12.18 7.21 -3.08
N GLU A 46 12.26 6.01 -3.63
CA GLU A 46 12.68 5.78 -5.02
C GLU A 46 11.70 6.40 -6.02
N ILE A 47 10.39 6.25 -5.81
CA ILE A 47 9.36 6.79 -6.71
C ILE A 47 9.32 8.31 -6.69
N LEU A 48 9.41 8.90 -5.48
CA LEU A 48 9.30 10.35 -5.30
C LEU A 48 10.63 11.09 -5.53
N ARG A 49 11.73 10.36 -5.74
CA ARG A 49 13.03 10.95 -6.00
C ARG A 49 13.07 11.53 -7.42
N GLY A 50 12.99 12.84 -7.51
CA GLY A 50 13.24 13.63 -8.71
C GLY A 50 14.29 14.70 -8.43
N ASP A 51 14.91 15.24 -9.48
CA ASP A 51 15.75 16.41 -9.31
C ASP A 51 14.90 17.66 -8.98
N TRP A 52 15.56 18.71 -8.52
CA TRP A 52 14.87 19.94 -8.18
C TRP A 52 14.17 20.60 -9.37
N SER A 53 14.78 20.55 -10.55
CA SER A 53 14.25 21.14 -11.78
C SER A 53 12.95 20.44 -12.20
N PHE A 54 12.92 19.13 -12.15
CA PHE A 54 11.72 18.35 -12.47
C PHE A 54 10.59 18.61 -11.47
N ASN A 55 10.90 18.59 -10.17
CA ASN A 55 9.90 18.89 -9.12
C ASN A 55 9.34 20.31 -9.27
N GLN A 56 10.16 21.30 -9.62
CA GLN A 56 9.71 22.66 -9.89
C GLN A 56 8.75 22.71 -11.08
N GLN A 57 9.02 21.97 -12.16
CA GLN A 57 8.13 21.89 -13.32
C GLN A 57 6.77 21.27 -12.95
N LEU A 58 6.74 20.23 -12.12
CA LEU A 58 5.52 19.61 -11.63
C LEU A 58 4.67 20.61 -10.84
N ILE A 59 5.28 21.31 -9.88
CA ILE A 59 4.60 22.31 -9.04
C ILE A 59 4.05 23.46 -9.91
N GLN A 60 4.84 23.99 -10.83
CA GLN A 60 4.41 25.08 -11.73
C GLN A 60 3.29 24.66 -12.71
N ALA A 61 3.18 23.36 -12.98
CA ALA A 61 2.12 22.85 -13.84
C ALA A 61 0.76 22.76 -13.15
N ARG A 62 0.71 22.78 -11.81
CA ARG A 62 -0.53 22.70 -11.02
C ARG A 62 -1.54 23.78 -11.43
N ASN A 63 -2.80 23.43 -11.38
CA ASN A 63 -3.93 24.34 -11.60
C ASN A 63 -5.15 23.79 -10.85
N SER A 64 -5.11 23.87 -9.51
CA SER A 64 -6.15 23.37 -8.63
C SER A 64 -7.45 24.19 -8.73
N GLU A 65 -7.33 25.50 -8.92
CA GLU A 65 -8.50 26.41 -8.99
C GLU A 65 -9.44 26.12 -10.17
N SER A 66 -8.91 25.54 -11.25
CA SER A 66 -9.68 25.18 -12.46
C SER A 66 -9.79 23.67 -12.66
N ASP A 67 -9.61 22.87 -11.61
CA ASP A 67 -9.74 21.43 -11.70
C ASP A 67 -11.21 21.03 -11.66
N VAL A 68 -11.72 20.55 -12.78
CA VAL A 68 -13.13 20.13 -12.94
C VAL A 68 -13.52 18.95 -12.05
N GLY A 69 -12.56 18.26 -11.47
CA GLY A 69 -12.78 17.11 -10.58
C GLY A 69 -12.96 17.47 -9.11
N ILE A 70 -12.73 18.75 -8.71
CA ILE A 70 -12.71 19.14 -7.29
C ILE A 70 -14.06 19.00 -6.61
N ASP A 71 -15.15 19.25 -7.36
CA ASP A 71 -16.52 19.21 -6.86
C ASP A 71 -17.27 17.92 -7.27
N ILE A 72 -16.57 16.94 -7.84
CA ILE A 72 -17.18 15.67 -8.25
C ILE A 72 -16.98 14.63 -7.15
N GLU A 73 -18.05 14.37 -6.41
CA GLU A 73 -18.08 13.31 -5.39
C GLU A 73 -18.27 11.94 -6.02
N ALA A 74 -17.50 10.94 -5.55
CA ALA A 74 -17.68 9.55 -5.94
C ALA A 74 -18.60 8.83 -4.95
N PRO A 75 -19.62 8.06 -5.40
CA PRO A 75 -20.50 7.33 -4.51
C PRO A 75 -19.73 6.39 -3.56
N GLY A 76 -19.92 6.53 -2.25
CA GLY A 76 -19.34 5.64 -1.23
C GLY A 76 -18.00 6.08 -0.65
N GLU A 77 -17.51 7.30 -0.91
CA GLU A 77 -16.32 7.86 -0.26
C GLU A 77 -16.49 8.08 1.25
N GLU A 78 -17.71 8.36 1.70
CA GLU A 78 -18.04 8.65 3.12
C GLU A 78 -18.18 7.43 4.03
N LYS A 79 -18.04 6.21 3.53
CA LYS A 79 -18.22 5.00 4.34
C LYS A 79 -17.02 4.75 5.26
N GLU A 80 -17.30 4.52 6.54
CA GLU A 80 -16.32 3.98 7.48
C GLU A 80 -15.70 2.69 6.92
N ARG A 81 -14.39 2.59 6.98
CA ARG A 81 -13.65 1.43 6.45
C ARG A 81 -12.87 0.75 7.56
N GLU A 82 -13.04 -0.54 7.67
CA GLU A 82 -12.14 -1.38 8.48
C GLU A 82 -10.71 -1.32 7.95
N LEU A 83 -9.74 -1.49 8.83
CA LEU A 83 -8.32 -1.40 8.52
C LEU A 83 -7.87 -2.28 7.33
N PRO A 84 -8.30 -3.56 7.21
CA PRO A 84 -7.96 -4.36 6.03
C PRO A 84 -8.49 -3.78 4.73
N ILE A 85 -9.71 -3.22 4.74
CA ILE A 85 -10.33 -2.58 3.55
C ILE A 85 -9.54 -1.32 3.18
N MET A 86 -9.11 -0.54 4.17
CA MET A 86 -8.27 0.65 3.96
C MET A 86 -6.93 0.28 3.33
N VAL A 87 -6.29 -0.80 3.78
CA VAL A 87 -5.04 -1.32 3.18
C VAL A 87 -5.24 -1.66 1.71
N VAL A 88 -6.28 -2.45 1.38
CA VAL A 88 -6.58 -2.83 -0.01
C VAL A 88 -6.85 -1.61 -0.88
N ALA A 89 -7.67 -0.67 -0.40
CA ALA A 89 -8.02 0.52 -1.17
C ALA A 89 -6.80 1.40 -1.49
N ASN A 90 -5.90 1.59 -0.52
CA ASN A 90 -4.69 2.37 -0.74
C ASN A 90 -3.64 1.63 -1.55
N ALA A 91 -3.46 0.32 -1.36
CA ALA A 91 -2.57 -0.49 -2.20
C ALA A 91 -3.00 -0.44 -3.67
N ARG A 92 -4.30 -0.59 -3.97
CA ARG A 92 -4.85 -0.46 -5.32
C ARG A 92 -4.64 0.93 -5.91
N ARG A 93 -4.93 1.98 -5.14
CA ARG A 93 -4.68 3.38 -5.58
C ARG A 93 -3.23 3.60 -5.97
N VAL A 94 -2.28 3.08 -5.20
CA VAL A 94 -0.85 3.15 -5.54
C VAL A 94 -0.53 2.35 -6.80
N GLN A 95 -1.03 1.11 -6.91
CA GLN A 95 -0.82 0.25 -8.08
C GLN A 95 -1.34 0.90 -9.38
N GLU A 96 -2.52 1.51 -9.33
CA GLU A 96 -3.12 2.24 -10.46
C GLU A 96 -2.29 3.47 -10.83
N SER A 97 -1.88 4.27 -9.85
CA SER A 97 -1.04 5.44 -10.07
C SER A 97 0.32 5.07 -10.67
N LEU A 98 0.95 4.00 -10.18
CA LEU A 98 2.19 3.47 -10.74
C LEU A 98 2.01 2.97 -12.18
N ARG A 99 0.87 2.35 -12.51
CA ARG A 99 0.57 1.94 -13.88
C ARG A 99 0.44 3.14 -14.82
N ILE A 100 -0.24 4.19 -14.39
CA ILE A 100 -0.36 5.43 -15.18
C ILE A 100 1.02 6.05 -15.41
N LEU A 101 1.86 6.13 -14.36
CA LEU A 101 3.22 6.65 -14.47
C LEU A 101 4.09 5.80 -15.40
N GLU A 102 3.97 4.47 -15.34
CA GLU A 102 4.64 3.53 -16.24
C GLU A 102 4.28 3.80 -17.72
N GLU A 103 3.01 4.04 -18.03
CA GLU A 103 2.57 4.34 -19.40
C GLU A 103 3.02 5.73 -19.85
N LEU A 104 2.92 6.74 -18.98
CA LEU A 104 3.39 8.09 -19.31
C LEU A 104 4.91 8.14 -19.54
N ALA A 105 5.68 7.31 -18.82
CA ALA A 105 7.12 7.21 -18.99
C ALA A 105 7.55 6.63 -20.34
N LYS A 106 6.68 5.86 -21.01
CA LYS A 106 6.92 5.31 -22.36
C LYS A 106 6.62 6.29 -23.47
N MET A 107 5.99 7.43 -23.18
CA MET A 107 5.63 8.41 -24.21
C MET A 107 6.86 9.18 -24.70
N PRO A 108 6.92 9.57 -26.00
CA PRO A 108 8.01 10.37 -26.52
C PRO A 108 8.13 11.72 -25.82
N GLY A 109 9.36 12.20 -25.65
CA GLY A 109 9.66 13.48 -24.99
C GLY A 109 9.49 13.46 -23.47
N THR A 110 9.58 12.29 -22.85
CA THR A 110 9.70 12.13 -21.39
C THR A 110 11.10 12.48 -20.91
N THR A 111 11.21 12.83 -19.64
CA THR A 111 12.50 13.12 -18.98
C THR A 111 13.14 11.85 -18.43
N PRO A 112 14.48 11.82 -18.23
CA PRO A 112 15.19 10.66 -17.66
C PRO A 112 14.68 10.24 -16.27
N GLU A 113 14.05 11.15 -15.53
CA GLU A 113 13.51 10.89 -14.18
C GLU A 113 12.31 9.94 -14.20
N LEU A 114 11.63 9.84 -15.36
CA LEU A 114 10.48 8.97 -15.55
C LEU A 114 10.91 7.65 -16.18
N GLU A 115 11.46 6.76 -15.38
CA GLU A 115 11.84 5.42 -15.81
C GLU A 115 10.67 4.44 -15.69
N SER A 116 10.15 3.95 -16.81
CA SER A 116 8.98 3.06 -16.82
C SER A 116 9.23 1.76 -16.04
N GLU A 117 10.44 1.22 -16.09
CA GLU A 117 10.81 -0.01 -15.38
C GLU A 117 10.78 0.16 -13.86
N LYS A 118 11.19 1.32 -13.34
CA LYS A 118 11.12 1.67 -11.92
C LYS A 118 9.68 1.60 -11.40
N PHE A 119 8.72 2.17 -12.11
CA PHE A 119 7.31 2.14 -11.72
C PHE A 119 6.72 0.73 -11.82
N LYS A 120 7.12 -0.03 -12.82
CA LYS A 120 6.71 -1.42 -12.97
C LYS A 120 7.23 -2.28 -11.81
N GLN A 121 8.51 -2.22 -11.48
CA GLN A 121 9.11 -2.96 -10.37
C GLN A 121 8.45 -2.62 -9.03
N ALA A 122 8.23 -1.34 -8.75
CA ALA A 122 7.53 -0.88 -7.56
C ALA A 122 6.11 -1.45 -7.47
N ARG A 123 5.37 -1.47 -8.57
CA ARG A 123 4.02 -2.03 -8.63
C ARG A 123 3.99 -3.53 -8.34
N PHE A 124 4.92 -4.30 -8.89
CA PHE A 124 5.01 -5.75 -8.61
C PHE A 124 5.45 -6.03 -7.16
N ALA A 125 6.39 -5.26 -6.63
CA ALA A 125 6.76 -5.37 -5.21
C ALA A 125 5.56 -5.09 -4.28
N LEU A 126 4.72 -4.11 -4.64
CA LEU A 126 3.57 -3.76 -3.85
C LEU A 126 2.50 -4.85 -3.81
N TYR A 127 2.31 -5.65 -4.86
CA TYR A 127 1.40 -6.81 -4.80
C TYR A 127 1.79 -7.79 -3.69
N THR A 128 3.09 -8.07 -3.56
CA THR A 128 3.61 -8.95 -2.50
C THR A 128 3.48 -8.32 -1.12
N ILE A 129 3.75 -7.01 -1.01
CA ILE A 129 3.65 -6.27 0.25
C ILE A 129 2.20 -6.22 0.73
N GLU A 130 1.23 -5.93 -0.15
CA GLU A 130 -0.21 -5.93 0.16
C GLU A 130 -0.64 -7.27 0.75
N GLN A 131 -0.27 -8.38 0.10
CA GLN A 131 -0.58 -9.72 0.57
C GLN A 131 -0.02 -10.00 1.97
N ARG A 132 1.23 -9.57 2.23
CA ARG A 132 1.89 -9.73 3.55
C ARG A 132 1.24 -8.86 4.63
N LEU A 133 0.88 -7.61 4.32
CA LEU A 133 0.16 -6.71 5.23
C LEU A 133 -1.16 -7.33 5.68
N LEU A 134 -1.97 -7.79 4.73
CA LEU A 134 -3.28 -8.40 5.01
C LEU A 134 -3.14 -9.68 5.82
N ALA A 135 -2.18 -10.55 5.50
CA ALA A 135 -1.93 -11.77 6.25
C ALA A 135 -1.54 -11.48 7.71
N LYS A 136 -0.74 -10.44 7.96
CA LYS A 136 -0.34 -10.04 9.32
C LYS A 136 -1.49 -9.41 10.10
N LEU A 137 -2.28 -8.53 9.49
CA LEU A 137 -3.48 -7.95 10.10
C LEU A 137 -4.47 -9.05 10.52
N SER A 138 -4.72 -10.02 9.64
CA SER A 138 -5.59 -11.16 9.95
C SER A 138 -5.08 -12.03 11.10
N ARG A 139 -3.76 -12.19 11.23
CA ARG A 139 -3.16 -12.92 12.36
C ARG A 139 -3.31 -12.15 13.67
N GLN A 140 -3.06 -10.85 13.67
CA GLN A 140 -3.24 -10.00 14.86
C GLN A 140 -4.67 -10.03 15.38
N ASP A 141 -5.65 -9.94 14.48
CA ASP A 141 -7.06 -10.02 14.87
C ASP A 141 -7.41 -11.36 15.48
N LYS A 142 -6.96 -12.47 14.90
CA LYS A 142 -7.12 -13.82 15.48
C LYS A 142 -6.47 -13.93 16.86
N THR A 143 -5.25 -13.40 17.04
CA THR A 143 -4.54 -13.47 18.32
C THR A 143 -5.26 -12.66 19.40
N LYS A 144 -5.85 -11.52 19.06
CA LYS A 144 -6.65 -10.71 20.02
C LYS A 144 -7.94 -11.42 20.46
N ARG A 145 -8.50 -12.27 19.60
CA ARG A 145 -9.71 -13.06 19.91
C ARG A 145 -9.42 -14.31 20.73
N LEU A 146 -8.15 -14.75 20.76
CA LEU A 146 -7.73 -15.89 21.56
C LEU A 146 -7.49 -15.41 23.00
N THR A 147 -8.46 -15.68 23.88
CA THR A 147 -8.37 -15.37 25.31
C THR A 147 -8.47 -16.64 26.13
N GLY A 148 -7.68 -16.73 27.20
CA GLY A 148 -7.68 -17.87 28.10
C GLY A 148 -6.55 -18.88 27.88
N LEU A 149 -6.67 -20.04 28.52
CA LEU A 149 -5.71 -21.15 28.43
C LEU A 149 -6.08 -22.06 27.26
N TYR A 150 -5.14 -22.32 26.38
CA TYR A 150 -5.26 -23.30 25.30
C TYR A 150 -4.35 -24.49 25.59
N ALA A 151 -4.94 -25.66 25.78
CA ALA A 151 -4.20 -26.90 25.92
C ALA A 151 -4.19 -27.65 24.58
N ILE A 152 -3.01 -28.06 24.12
CA ILE A 152 -2.85 -28.91 22.95
C ILE A 152 -2.73 -30.33 23.44
N ILE A 153 -3.64 -31.18 22.98
CA ILE A 153 -3.63 -32.62 23.32
C ILE A 153 -3.15 -33.36 22.06
N ASP A 154 -1.94 -33.90 22.14
CA ASP A 154 -1.40 -34.74 21.07
C ASP A 154 -2.03 -36.14 21.17
N SER A 155 -2.80 -36.52 20.15
CA SER A 155 -3.47 -37.84 20.09
C SER A 155 -2.48 -39.02 20.08
N GLN A 156 -1.27 -38.82 19.60
CA GLN A 156 -0.20 -39.86 19.61
C GLN A 156 0.39 -40.04 21.02
N ALA A 157 0.51 -38.95 21.78
CA ALA A 157 1.01 -38.98 23.14
C ALA A 157 0.00 -39.56 24.17
N LEU A 158 -1.26 -39.68 23.80
CA LEU A 158 -2.33 -40.14 24.69
C LEU A 158 -2.28 -41.63 25.03
N ASN A 159 -1.46 -42.46 24.38
CA ASN A 159 -1.36 -43.90 24.62
C ASN A 159 -2.72 -44.61 24.71
N ARG A 160 -3.61 -44.36 23.76
CA ARG A 160 -4.99 -44.86 23.66
C ARG A 160 -5.99 -44.31 24.70
N ARG A 161 -5.63 -43.33 25.52
CA ARG A 161 -6.58 -42.63 26.39
C ARG A 161 -7.51 -41.73 25.59
N ASN A 162 -8.74 -41.57 26.07
CA ASN A 162 -9.72 -40.71 25.41
C ASN A 162 -9.32 -39.24 25.63
N HIS A 163 -9.15 -38.48 24.52
CA HIS A 163 -8.76 -37.08 24.57
C HIS A 163 -9.75 -36.19 25.31
N ILE A 164 -11.06 -36.52 25.31
CA ILE A 164 -12.10 -35.78 26.03
C ILE A 164 -11.94 -35.98 27.57
N GLU A 165 -11.60 -37.17 28.01
CA GLU A 165 -11.40 -37.46 29.42
C GLU A 165 -10.12 -36.78 29.97
N VAL A 166 -9.05 -36.77 29.15
CA VAL A 166 -7.79 -36.07 29.51
C VAL A 166 -7.98 -34.54 29.52
N ALA A 167 -8.83 -34.00 28.65
CA ALA A 167 -9.15 -32.57 28.61
C ALA A 167 -10.00 -32.09 29.81
N LYS A 168 -10.67 -33.01 30.52
CA LYS A 168 -11.50 -32.70 31.70
C LYS A 168 -10.74 -32.80 33.03
N GLN A 169 -9.53 -33.35 33.02
CA GLN A 169 -8.63 -33.41 34.19
C GLN A 169 -7.81 -32.14 34.31
#